data_37cd9d2ae942e229e0a6daa800449e55
#
_entry.id   37cd9d2ae942e229e0a6daa800449e55
#
_cell.length_a   1.000
_cell.length_b   1.000
_cell.length_c   1.000
_cell.angle_alpha   90.00
_cell.angle_beta   90.00
_cell.angle_gamma   90.00
#
_symmetry.space_group_name_H-M   'P 1'
#
loop_
_entity.id
_entity.type
_entity.pdbx_description
1 polymer ?
#
loop_
_entity_poly.entity_id
_entity_poly.type
_entity_poly.pdbx_seq_one_letter_code
_entity_poly.pdbx_strand_id
1 'polypeptide(L)'
;VYMFYEVDKHSGIPSYIQIMNQIKKEIIIGNLKKGDSLPPVRELSKIFNVNVNTILRALERLEFEGYLEAQHGVGYFVRTDMDLKNSVFNEVSSFVEKMKKENIDLETIKLLLEEVWRNEQFSE
;
A
#
# COMPACT_ATOMS: atom_id res chain seq x y z
N VAL A 1 -8.72 -5.19 -11.05
CA VAL A 1 -7.42 -4.95 -11.70
C VAL A 1 -6.58 -4.05 -10.83
N TYR A 2 -5.36 -4.45 -10.59
CA TYR A 2 -4.39 -3.67 -9.82
C TYR A 2 -3.41 -2.98 -10.77
N MET A 3 -2.78 -1.90 -10.29
CA MET A 3 -1.78 -1.19 -11.06
C MET A 3 -0.51 -0.97 -10.21
N PHE A 4 0.59 -1.55 -10.66
CA PHE A 4 1.89 -1.32 -10.06
C PHE A 4 2.74 -0.48 -11.00
N TYR A 5 3.63 0.31 -10.43
CA TYR A 5 4.52 1.18 -11.20
C TYR A 5 5.92 1.17 -10.62
N GLU A 6 6.87 1.60 -11.43
CA GLU A 6 8.29 1.61 -11.10
C GLU A 6 8.55 2.39 -9.81
N VAL A 7 9.49 1.88 -8.98
CA VAL A 7 9.87 2.59 -7.76
C VAL A 7 10.65 3.86 -8.10
N ASP A 8 10.54 4.86 -7.24
CA ASP A 8 11.30 6.09 -7.34
C ASP A 8 12.60 5.95 -6.54
N LYS A 9 13.72 5.82 -7.26
CA LYS A 9 15.03 5.59 -6.62
C LYS A 9 15.62 6.86 -6.02
N HIS A 10 14.98 8.01 -6.26
CA HIS A 10 15.45 9.30 -5.76
C HIS A 10 14.59 9.86 -4.62
N SER A 11 13.59 9.11 -4.17
CA SER A 11 12.66 9.58 -3.13
C SER A 11 13.25 9.57 -1.72
N GLY A 12 14.36 8.86 -1.50
CA GLY A 12 14.90 8.63 -0.17
C GLY A 12 14.24 7.49 0.60
N ILE A 13 13.15 6.94 0.06
CA ILE A 13 12.46 5.80 0.66
C ILE A 13 13.04 4.51 0.06
N PRO A 14 13.46 3.53 0.89
CA PRO A 14 13.98 2.27 0.36
C PRO A 14 13.00 1.62 -0.62
N SER A 15 13.54 1.03 -1.68
CA SER A 15 12.71 0.42 -2.73
C SER A 15 11.76 -0.64 -2.19
N TYR A 16 12.21 -1.49 -1.28
CA TYR A 16 11.34 -2.55 -0.75
C TYR A 16 10.15 -1.97 0.03
N ILE A 17 10.33 -0.84 0.70
CA ILE A 17 9.23 -0.16 1.40
C ILE A 17 8.22 0.38 0.38
N GLN A 18 8.69 0.98 -0.70
CA GLN A 18 7.80 1.48 -1.76
C GLN A 18 6.97 0.34 -2.37
N ILE A 19 7.60 -0.81 -2.59
CA ILE A 19 6.91 -2.00 -3.12
C ILE A 19 5.85 -2.47 -2.14
N MET A 20 6.20 -2.57 -0.86
CA MET A 20 5.23 -2.94 0.19
C MET A 20 4.04 -1.99 0.19
N ASN A 21 4.29 -0.70 0.11
CA ASN A 21 3.23 0.31 0.15
C ASN A 21 2.31 0.22 -1.07
N GLN A 22 2.85 -0.06 -2.26
CA GLN A 22 2.02 -0.23 -3.44
C GLN A 22 1.12 -1.47 -3.34
N ILE A 23 1.65 -2.57 -2.84
CA ILE A 23 0.88 -3.79 -2.67
C ILE A 23 -0.19 -3.59 -1.59
N LYS A 24 0.18 -3.02 -0.46
CA LYS A 24 -0.79 -2.71 0.62
C LYS A 24 -1.93 -1.83 0.11
N LYS A 25 -1.59 -0.80 -0.65
CA LYS A 25 -2.59 0.11 -1.22
C LYS A 25 -3.59 -0.66 -2.07
N GLU A 26 -3.12 -1.52 -2.96
CA GLU A 26 -4.01 -2.29 -3.83
C GLU A 26 -4.91 -3.25 -3.05
N ILE A 27 -4.43 -3.79 -1.94
CA ILE A 27 -5.25 -4.61 -1.05
C ILE A 27 -6.30 -3.75 -0.34
N ILE A 28 -5.88 -2.61 0.20
CA ILE A 28 -6.77 -1.73 0.98
C ILE A 28 -7.90 -1.18 0.12
N ILE A 29 -7.61 -0.77 -1.11
CA ILE A 29 -8.65 -0.23 -1.99
C ILE A 29 -9.46 -1.33 -2.71
N GLY A 30 -9.16 -2.60 -2.46
CA GLY A 30 -9.95 -3.71 -2.96
C GLY A 30 -9.61 -4.20 -4.36
N ASN A 31 -8.53 -3.72 -4.96
CA ASN A 31 -8.08 -4.21 -6.28
C ASN A 31 -7.41 -5.58 -6.18
N LEU A 32 -6.79 -5.86 -5.04
CA LEU A 32 -6.27 -7.19 -4.70
C LEU A 32 -7.08 -7.71 -3.52
N LYS A 33 -7.74 -8.84 -3.72
CA LYS A 33 -8.64 -9.42 -2.73
C LYS A 33 -8.06 -10.72 -2.18
N LYS A 34 -8.54 -11.11 -1.02
CA LYS A 34 -8.14 -12.38 -0.40
C LYS A 34 -8.22 -13.52 -1.40
N GLY A 35 -7.15 -14.27 -1.52
CA GLY A 35 -7.05 -15.39 -2.46
C GLY A 35 -6.45 -15.03 -3.80
N ASP A 36 -6.34 -13.75 -4.12
CA ASP A 36 -5.73 -13.33 -5.38
C ASP A 36 -4.23 -13.61 -5.35
N SER A 37 -3.70 -14.09 -6.46
CA SER A 37 -2.27 -14.31 -6.60
C SER A 37 -1.57 -13.03 -7.06
N LEU A 38 -0.35 -12.84 -6.58
CA LEU A 38 0.52 -11.80 -7.12
C LEU A 38 1.24 -12.33 -8.36
N PRO A 39 1.69 -11.43 -9.24
CA PRO A 39 2.53 -11.85 -10.36
C PRO A 39 3.79 -12.56 -9.85
N PRO A 40 4.41 -13.41 -10.69
CA PRO A 40 5.67 -14.05 -10.33
C PRO A 40 6.75 -13.02 -9.97
N VAL A 41 7.67 -13.41 -9.10
CA VAL A 41 8.73 -12.52 -8.62
C VAL A 41 9.50 -11.86 -9.76
N ARG A 42 9.81 -12.61 -10.82
CA ARG A 42 10.52 -12.05 -11.97
C ARG A 42 9.75 -10.97 -12.69
N GLU A 43 8.44 -11.16 -12.79
CA GLU A 43 7.57 -10.16 -13.42
C GLU A 43 7.51 -8.91 -12.55
N LEU A 44 7.35 -9.07 -11.24
CA LEU A 44 7.38 -7.95 -10.30
C LEU A 44 8.70 -7.19 -10.37
N SER A 45 9.82 -7.90 -10.51
CA SER A 45 11.14 -7.31 -10.66
C SER A 45 11.18 -6.37 -11.87
N LYS A 46 10.56 -6.75 -12.97
CA LYS A 46 10.50 -5.92 -14.18
C LYS A 46 9.58 -4.74 -13.99
N ILE A 47 8.41 -4.96 -13.41
CA ILE A 47 7.42 -3.88 -13.19
C ILE A 47 7.98 -2.79 -12.30
N PHE A 48 8.59 -3.17 -11.18
CA PHE A 48 9.14 -2.22 -10.22
C PHE A 48 10.54 -1.74 -10.58
N ASN A 49 11.17 -2.38 -11.55
CA ASN A 49 12.55 -2.08 -11.97
C ASN A 49 13.54 -2.18 -10.81
N VAL A 50 13.53 -3.31 -10.14
CA VAL A 50 14.44 -3.65 -9.04
C VAL A 50 14.90 -5.09 -9.22
N ASN A 51 15.94 -5.49 -8.49
CA ASN A 51 16.36 -6.88 -8.56
C ASN A 51 15.42 -7.79 -7.77
N VAL A 52 15.51 -9.08 -8.06
CA VAL A 52 14.65 -10.11 -7.45
C VAL A 52 14.76 -10.11 -5.93
N ASN A 53 15.94 -9.89 -5.39
CA ASN A 53 16.13 -9.91 -3.94
C ASN A 53 15.35 -8.79 -3.24
N THR A 54 15.24 -7.63 -3.88
CA THR A 54 14.43 -6.52 -3.35
C THR A 54 12.95 -6.89 -3.32
N ILE A 55 12.47 -7.57 -4.36
CA ILE A 55 11.10 -8.07 -4.40
C ILE A 55 10.87 -9.08 -3.27
N LEU A 56 11.76 -10.06 -3.15
CA LEU A 56 11.63 -11.09 -2.12
C LEU A 56 11.61 -10.47 -0.72
N ARG A 57 12.43 -9.48 -0.47
CA ARG A 57 12.44 -8.78 0.81
C ARG A 57 11.09 -8.14 1.11
N ALA A 58 10.51 -7.48 0.11
CA ALA A 58 9.20 -6.84 0.27
C ALA A 58 8.11 -7.89 0.54
N LEU A 59 8.08 -8.96 -0.24
CA LEU A 59 7.07 -10.00 -0.10
C LEU A 59 7.18 -10.75 1.22
N GLU A 60 8.39 -11.05 1.67
CA GLU A 60 8.62 -11.71 2.96
C GLU A 60 8.15 -10.83 4.12
N ARG A 61 8.39 -9.53 4.03
CA ARG A 61 7.92 -8.59 5.06
C ARG A 61 6.39 -8.52 5.06
N LEU A 62 5.76 -8.49 3.90
CA LEU A 62 4.30 -8.50 3.79
C LEU A 62 3.71 -9.81 4.32
N GLU A 63 4.38 -10.91 4.09
CA GLU A 63 3.97 -12.20 4.65
C GLU A 63 4.05 -12.17 6.18
N PHE A 64 5.16 -11.68 6.71
CA PHE A 64 5.34 -11.55 8.15
C PHE A 64 4.26 -10.67 8.79
N GLU A 65 3.87 -9.59 8.09
CA GLU A 65 2.84 -8.67 8.58
C GLU A 65 1.41 -9.19 8.37
N GLY A 66 1.25 -10.33 7.73
CA GLY A 66 -0.06 -10.95 7.55
C GLY A 66 -0.84 -10.56 6.31
N TYR A 67 -0.25 -9.77 5.42
CA TYR A 67 -0.92 -9.36 4.17
C TYR A 67 -0.88 -10.44 3.11
N LEU A 68 0.19 -11.20 3.06
CA LEU A 68 0.41 -12.21 2.03
C LEU A 68 0.67 -13.57 2.66
N GLU A 69 0.47 -14.60 1.86
CA GLU A 69 0.77 -15.97 2.20
C GLU A 69 1.59 -16.59 1.07
N ALA A 70 2.73 -17.16 1.41
CA ALA A 70 3.55 -17.89 0.45
C ALA A 70 3.03 -19.31 0.33
N GLN A 71 2.82 -19.78 -0.90
CA GLN A 71 2.51 -21.17 -1.19
C GLN A 71 3.69 -21.78 -1.91
N HIS A 72 4.34 -22.72 -1.27
CA HIS A 72 5.57 -23.32 -1.76
C HIS A 72 5.40 -23.86 -3.19
N GLY A 73 6.30 -23.44 -4.08
CA GLY A 73 6.27 -23.86 -5.48
C GLY A 73 5.21 -23.19 -6.33
N VAL A 74 4.38 -22.33 -5.76
CA VAL A 74 3.28 -21.68 -6.48
C VAL A 74 3.44 -20.16 -6.53
N GLY A 75 3.69 -19.52 -5.38
CA GLY A 75 3.86 -18.07 -5.31
C GLY A 75 3.23 -17.45 -4.10
N TYR A 76 2.98 -16.15 -4.19
CA TYR A 76 2.39 -15.38 -3.10
C TYR A 76 0.94 -15.03 -3.39
N PHE A 77 0.11 -15.13 -2.36
CA PHE A 77 -1.33 -14.88 -2.45
C PHE A 77 -1.74 -13.88 -1.37
N VAL A 78 -2.77 -13.11 -1.64
CA VAL A 78 -3.33 -12.18 -0.67
C VAL A 78 -4.04 -12.98 0.43
N ARG A 79 -3.66 -12.72 1.67
CA ARG A 79 -4.17 -13.46 2.83
C ARG A 79 -5.27 -12.71 3.58
N THR A 80 -5.30 -11.40 3.47
CA THR A 80 -6.14 -10.56 4.32
C THR A 80 -7.30 -9.92 3.55
N ASP A 81 -8.43 -9.76 4.24
CA ASP A 81 -9.59 -8.99 3.76
C ASP A 81 -9.54 -7.60 4.36
N MET A 82 -8.48 -6.86 4.16
CA MET A 82 -8.41 -5.48 4.65
C MET A 82 -9.20 -4.54 3.75
N ASP A 83 -10.38 -5.00 3.35
CA ASP A 83 -11.30 -4.23 2.57
C ASP A 83 -11.89 -3.15 3.46
N LEU A 84 -11.37 -1.94 3.34
CA LEU A 84 -11.98 -0.82 4.04
C LEU A 84 -13.41 -0.69 3.56
N LYS A 85 -14.34 -0.63 4.48
CA LYS A 85 -15.75 -0.45 4.14
C LYS A 85 -15.87 0.78 3.23
N ASN A 86 -16.75 0.70 2.24
CA ASN A 86 -17.01 1.82 1.34
C ASN A 86 -17.25 3.13 2.08
N SER A 87 -17.87 3.07 3.26
CA SER A 87 -18.11 4.25 4.09
C SER A 87 -16.82 4.95 4.50
N VAL A 88 -15.78 4.20 4.87
CA VAL A 88 -14.49 4.78 5.26
C VAL A 88 -13.82 5.42 4.06
N PHE A 89 -13.82 4.73 2.92
CA PHE A 89 -13.27 5.28 1.68
C PHE A 89 -14.01 6.56 1.28
N ASN A 90 -15.33 6.56 1.39
CA ASN A 90 -16.14 7.73 1.07
C ASN A 90 -15.86 8.90 2.01
N GLU A 91 -15.65 8.63 3.29
CA GLU A 91 -15.28 9.68 4.25
C GLU A 91 -13.95 10.31 3.91
N VAL A 92 -12.95 9.49 3.57
CA VAL A 92 -11.63 9.98 3.16
C VAL A 92 -11.75 10.79 1.87
N SER A 93 -12.53 10.30 0.90
CA SER A 93 -12.73 11.00 -0.38
C SER A 93 -13.38 12.36 -0.17
N SER A 94 -14.41 12.43 0.67
CA SER A 94 -15.09 13.69 0.98
C SER A 94 -14.16 14.68 1.66
N PHE A 95 -13.35 14.19 2.59
CA PHE A 95 -12.35 15.01 3.28
C PHE A 95 -11.33 15.57 2.28
N VAL A 96 -10.83 14.73 1.38
CA VAL A 96 -9.84 15.15 0.37
C VAL A 96 -10.43 16.20 -0.56
N GLU A 97 -11.68 16.02 -1.02
CA GLU A 97 -12.35 17.00 -1.87
C GLU A 97 -12.46 18.35 -1.18
N LYS A 98 -12.82 18.35 0.11
CA LYS A 98 -12.92 19.59 0.89
C LYS A 98 -11.56 20.26 0.98
N MET A 99 -10.51 19.50 1.24
CA MET A 99 -9.15 20.04 1.33
C MET A 99 -8.70 20.65 0.00
N LYS A 100 -9.02 19.99 -1.11
CA LYS A 100 -8.71 20.53 -2.44
C LYS A 100 -9.42 21.84 -2.72
N LYS A 101 -10.67 21.95 -2.31
CA LYS A 101 -11.45 23.21 -2.47
C LYS A 101 -10.84 24.34 -1.67
N GLU A 102 -10.22 24.05 -0.54
CA GLU A 102 -9.55 25.05 0.29
C GLU A 102 -8.09 25.26 -0.08
N ASN A 103 -7.66 24.67 -1.19
CA ASN A 103 -6.28 24.77 -1.71
C ASN A 103 -5.23 24.25 -0.73
N ILE A 104 -5.58 23.22 0.06
CA ILE A 104 -4.65 22.57 0.97
C ILE A 104 -4.00 21.41 0.24
N ASP A 105 -2.68 21.42 0.17
CA ASP A 105 -1.94 20.39 -0.56
C ASP A 105 -1.79 19.10 0.24
N LEU A 106 -1.36 18.03 -0.44
CA LEU A 106 -1.21 16.72 0.15
C LEU A 106 -0.21 16.71 1.31
N GLU A 107 0.90 17.42 1.17
CA GLU A 107 1.92 17.46 2.22
C GLU A 107 1.37 18.08 3.51
N THR A 108 0.59 19.13 3.38
CA THR A 108 -0.07 19.75 4.52
C THR A 108 -1.09 18.81 5.15
N ILE A 109 -1.87 18.11 4.31
CA ILE A 109 -2.83 17.12 4.80
C ILE A 109 -2.13 16.03 5.61
N LYS A 110 -1.00 15.53 5.10
CA LYS A 110 -0.22 14.51 5.80
C LYS A 110 0.25 15.00 7.18
N LEU A 111 0.74 16.23 7.26
CA LEU A 111 1.18 16.81 8.53
C LEU A 111 0.02 16.91 9.52
N LEU A 112 -1.15 17.35 9.05
CA LEU A 112 -2.33 17.44 9.89
C LEU A 112 -2.79 16.07 10.38
N LEU A 113 -2.80 15.07 9.49
CA LEU A 113 -3.17 13.71 9.87
C LEU A 113 -2.25 13.14 10.93
N GLU A 114 -0.95 13.36 10.79
CA GLU A 114 0.03 12.91 11.78
C GLU A 114 -0.19 13.58 13.13
N GLU A 115 -0.47 14.88 13.13
CA GLU A 115 -0.72 15.63 14.36
C GLU A 115 -1.96 15.11 15.07
N VAL A 116 -3.06 14.94 14.33
CA VAL A 116 -4.29 14.40 14.89
C VAL A 116 -4.10 12.99 15.42
N TRP A 117 -3.36 12.18 14.69
CA TRP A 117 -3.09 10.79 15.09
C TRP A 117 -2.35 10.71 16.42
N ARG A 118 -1.35 11.58 16.62
CA ARG A 118 -0.53 11.59 17.84
C ARG A 118 -1.20 12.26 19.03
N ASN A 119 -2.14 13.14 18.79
CA ASN A 119 -2.72 13.97 19.84
C ASN A 119 -3.85 13.21 20.53
N GLU A 120 -3.63 12.80 21.77
CA GLU A 120 -4.59 12.03 22.55
C GLU A 120 -5.88 12.81 22.83
N GLN A 121 -5.86 14.14 22.75
CA GLN A 121 -7.06 14.95 22.94
C GLN A 121 -8.09 14.72 21.86
N PHE A 122 -7.67 14.20 20.69
CA PHE A 122 -8.55 13.94 19.58
C PHE A 122 -8.92 12.46 19.43
N SER A 123 -8.44 11.59 20.29
CA SER A 123 -8.59 10.15 20.13
C SER A 123 -9.71 9.55 20.99
N GLU A 124 -10.78 10.25 21.14
CA GLU A 124 -11.94 9.74 21.87
C GLU A 124 -12.93 8.98 21.01
#